data_2261cd33e6faefccc7d18b8a8a86e2a3
#
_entry.id   2261cd33e6faefccc7d18b8a8a86e2a3
#
_cell.length_a   1.000
_cell.length_b   1.000
_cell.length_c   1.000
_cell.angle_alpha   90.00
_cell.angle_beta   90.00
_cell.angle_gamma   90.00
#
_symmetry.space_group_name_H-M   'P 1'
#
loop_
_entity.id
_entity.type
_entity.pdbx_description
1 polymer ?
#
loop_
_entity_poly.entity_id
_entity_poly.type
_entity_poly.pdbx_seq_one_letter_code
_entity_poly.pdbx_strand_id
1 'polypeptide(L)'
;MPLTIVTYHFVRDLKNSRYPAIKGRDLSEFKMQLDYFAHNHELVTTTDVVDAFEGGSTLPTNAAWLTFDDGYKDHYTNVLPALYERGIHGAFFPSVNAIAHGELLDVNKAHFIRAAESDPAPIIDEIRTFIEENQEQDGILPFAAYWDEH
;
A
#
# COMPACT_ATOMS: atom_id res chain seq x y z
N MET A 1 21.52 -13.43 -1.08
CA MET A 1 20.89 -13.60 -2.40
C MET A 1 19.95 -12.43 -2.62
N PRO A 2 19.91 -11.79 -3.79
CA PRO A 2 18.98 -10.69 -4.02
C PRO A 2 17.56 -11.24 -4.17
N LEU A 3 16.64 -10.78 -3.32
CA LEU A 3 15.21 -10.97 -3.44
C LEU A 3 14.56 -9.62 -3.77
N THR A 4 13.81 -9.54 -4.85
CA THR A 4 12.97 -8.38 -5.16
C THR A 4 11.64 -8.53 -4.43
N ILE A 5 11.34 -7.62 -3.52
CA ILE A 5 10.02 -7.57 -2.86
C ILE A 5 9.24 -6.43 -3.49
N VAL A 6 8.05 -6.73 -3.99
CA VAL A 6 7.15 -5.75 -4.62
C VAL A 6 5.90 -5.63 -3.78
N THR A 7 5.71 -4.46 -3.19
CA THR A 7 4.58 -4.19 -2.29
C THR A 7 3.50 -3.37 -2.99
N TYR A 8 2.28 -3.86 -2.92
CA TYR A 8 1.08 -3.19 -3.42
C TYR A 8 0.13 -2.80 -2.28
N HIS A 9 -0.56 -1.68 -2.45
CA HIS A 9 -1.61 -1.21 -1.58
C HIS A 9 -2.93 -1.15 -2.37
N PHE A 10 -3.40 0.03 -2.78
CA PHE A 10 -4.60 0.16 -3.61
C PHE A 10 -4.37 -0.38 -5.03
N VAL A 11 -5.22 -1.31 -5.48
CA VAL A 11 -5.26 -1.82 -6.86
C VAL A 11 -6.70 -1.79 -7.36
N ARG A 12 -7.06 -0.78 -8.15
CA ARG A 12 -8.44 -0.56 -8.57
C ARG A 12 -8.53 0.14 -9.93
N ASP A 13 -9.72 0.14 -10.51
CA ASP A 13 -10.05 1.03 -11.62
C ASP A 13 -10.11 2.47 -11.07
N LEU A 14 -8.97 3.16 -11.13
CA LEU A 14 -8.82 4.49 -10.54
C LEU A 14 -9.77 5.50 -11.15
N LYS A 15 -9.93 5.47 -12.47
CA LYS A 15 -10.73 6.45 -13.23
C LYS A 15 -12.22 6.41 -12.85
N ASN A 16 -12.73 5.21 -12.59
CA ASN A 16 -14.13 4.98 -12.26
C ASN A 16 -14.36 4.82 -10.74
N SER A 17 -13.32 4.99 -9.91
CA SER A 17 -13.43 4.93 -8.47
C SER A 17 -14.02 6.22 -7.90
N ARG A 18 -14.56 6.15 -6.66
CA ARG A 18 -15.01 7.33 -5.92
C ARG A 18 -13.86 8.33 -5.67
N TYR A 19 -12.62 7.85 -5.63
CA TYR A 19 -11.43 8.64 -5.33
C TYR A 19 -10.37 8.42 -6.42
N PRO A 20 -10.54 8.99 -7.63
CA PRO A 20 -9.64 8.74 -8.76
C PRO A 20 -8.22 9.26 -8.54
N ALA A 21 -8.04 10.23 -7.65
CA ALA A 21 -6.74 10.81 -7.32
C ALA A 21 -5.98 10.04 -6.20
N ILE A 22 -6.56 8.95 -5.68
CA ILE A 22 -5.85 8.16 -4.65
C ILE A 22 -4.56 7.57 -5.23
N LYS A 23 -3.50 7.60 -4.44
CA LYS A 23 -2.20 7.03 -4.83
C LYS A 23 -2.26 5.50 -4.82
N GLY A 24 -2.65 4.93 -5.93
CA GLY A 24 -2.81 3.49 -6.12
C GLY A 24 -2.28 3.05 -7.47
N ARG A 25 -2.42 1.76 -7.73
CA ARG A 25 -2.13 1.16 -9.03
C ARG A 25 -3.44 0.93 -9.78
N ASP A 26 -3.53 1.43 -11.03
CA ASP A 26 -4.64 1.09 -11.90
C ASP A 26 -4.65 -0.42 -12.19
N LEU A 27 -5.84 -1.01 -12.28
CA LEU A 27 -5.98 -2.45 -12.48
C LEU A 27 -5.34 -2.93 -13.77
N SER A 28 -5.39 -2.14 -14.83
CA SER A 28 -4.76 -2.49 -16.12
C SER A 28 -3.23 -2.46 -16.02
N GLU A 29 -2.67 -1.47 -15.34
CA GLU A 29 -1.23 -1.38 -15.09
C GLU A 29 -0.75 -2.51 -14.18
N PHE A 30 -1.53 -2.85 -13.15
CA PHE A 30 -1.22 -3.98 -12.27
C PHE A 30 -1.11 -5.28 -13.07
N LYS A 31 -2.07 -5.57 -13.96
CA LYS A 31 -2.02 -6.76 -14.81
C LYS A 31 -0.79 -6.77 -15.71
N MET A 32 -0.42 -5.63 -16.32
CA MET A 32 0.81 -5.53 -17.11
C MET A 32 2.07 -5.77 -16.26
N GLN A 33 2.09 -5.30 -15.02
CA GLN A 33 3.20 -5.56 -14.09
C GLN A 33 3.29 -7.04 -13.72
N LEU A 34 2.18 -7.72 -13.49
CA LEU A 34 2.18 -9.18 -13.26
C LEU A 34 2.79 -9.93 -14.45
N ASP A 35 2.40 -9.57 -15.67
CA ASP A 35 2.92 -10.18 -16.89
C ASP A 35 4.44 -9.90 -17.03
N TYR A 36 4.89 -8.68 -16.70
CA TYR A 36 6.31 -8.32 -16.67
C TYR A 36 7.10 -9.16 -15.65
N PHE A 37 6.61 -9.27 -14.41
CA PHE A 37 7.29 -10.05 -13.37
C PHE A 37 7.33 -11.54 -13.71
N ALA A 38 6.23 -12.09 -14.22
CA ALA A 38 6.18 -13.49 -14.64
C ALA A 38 7.15 -13.80 -15.80
N HIS A 39 7.45 -12.81 -16.66
CA HIS A 39 8.39 -13.00 -17.77
C HIS A 39 9.86 -12.80 -17.35
N ASN A 40 10.14 -11.88 -16.44
CA ASN A 40 11.51 -11.43 -16.14
C ASN A 40 12.04 -11.96 -14.80
N HIS A 41 11.19 -12.50 -13.94
CA HIS A 41 11.54 -12.98 -12.62
C HIS A 41 10.99 -14.37 -12.36
N GLU A 42 11.61 -15.08 -11.43
CA GLU A 42 11.04 -16.27 -10.85
C GLU A 42 10.22 -15.89 -9.63
N LEU A 43 8.89 -15.97 -9.80
CA LEU A 43 7.95 -15.60 -8.75
C LEU A 43 7.94 -16.67 -7.68
N VAL A 44 8.30 -16.28 -6.46
CA VAL A 44 8.42 -17.18 -5.30
C VAL A 44 7.22 -17.03 -4.36
N THR A 45 6.91 -18.11 -3.66
CA THR A 45 5.87 -18.13 -2.64
C THR A 45 6.39 -17.64 -1.29
N THR A 46 5.47 -17.34 -0.37
CA THR A 46 5.83 -17.05 1.03
C THR A 46 6.59 -18.19 1.67
N THR A 47 6.22 -19.45 1.37
CA THR A 47 6.91 -20.64 1.89
C THR A 47 8.36 -20.68 1.41
N ASP A 48 8.62 -20.42 0.12
CA ASP A 48 9.99 -20.41 -0.42
C ASP A 48 10.85 -19.35 0.27
N VAL A 49 10.27 -18.17 0.54
CA VAL A 49 10.96 -17.07 1.24
C VAL A 49 11.29 -17.46 2.68
N VAL A 50 10.32 -18.00 3.42
CA VAL A 50 10.52 -18.43 4.81
C VAL A 50 11.57 -19.53 4.88
N ASP A 51 11.45 -20.57 4.06
CA ASP A 51 12.40 -21.69 4.02
C ASP A 51 13.83 -21.23 3.72
N ALA A 52 13.97 -20.25 2.82
CA ALA A 52 15.28 -19.68 2.52
C ALA A 52 15.86 -18.86 3.69
N PHE A 53 15.01 -18.14 4.42
CA PHE A 53 15.41 -17.38 5.61
C PHE A 53 15.82 -18.29 6.78
N GLU A 54 15.15 -19.42 6.94
CA GLU A 54 15.46 -20.42 7.96
C GLU A 54 16.64 -21.33 7.58
N GLY A 55 17.22 -21.15 6.39
CA GLY A 55 18.38 -21.88 5.91
C GLY A 55 18.06 -23.27 5.32
N GLY A 56 16.77 -23.56 5.05
CA GLY A 56 16.29 -24.82 4.47
C GLY A 56 16.47 -24.91 2.95
N SER A 57 16.49 -23.77 2.26
CA SER A 57 16.58 -23.69 0.81
C SER A 57 17.34 -22.44 0.32
N THR A 58 17.50 -22.30 -1.00
CA THR A 58 18.05 -21.10 -1.63
C THR A 58 17.06 -20.56 -2.65
N LEU A 59 16.83 -19.25 -2.62
CA LEU A 59 16.01 -18.58 -3.64
C LEU A 59 16.74 -18.51 -4.98
N PRO A 60 16.02 -18.49 -6.10
CA PRO A 60 16.56 -18.16 -7.42
C PRO A 60 17.27 -16.81 -7.44
N THR A 61 18.21 -16.63 -8.37
CA THR A 61 19.02 -15.38 -8.46
C THR A 61 18.20 -14.16 -8.86
N ASN A 62 17.06 -14.36 -9.52
CA ASN A 62 16.12 -13.32 -9.97
C ASN A 62 14.76 -13.46 -9.29
N ALA A 63 14.72 -13.96 -8.05
CA ALA A 63 13.49 -14.14 -7.30
C ALA A 63 12.73 -12.84 -7.10
N ALA A 64 11.40 -12.89 -7.28
CA ALA A 64 10.50 -11.80 -6.93
C ALA A 64 9.31 -12.32 -6.09
N TRP A 65 8.99 -11.59 -5.03
CA TRP A 65 7.90 -11.89 -4.11
C TRP A 65 6.91 -10.74 -4.09
N LEU A 66 5.64 -11.04 -4.38
CA LEU A 66 4.58 -10.04 -4.43
C LEU A 66 3.85 -9.99 -3.09
N THR A 67 3.74 -8.80 -2.53
CA THR A 67 3.09 -8.54 -1.23
C THR A 67 1.99 -7.49 -1.35
N PHE A 68 0.97 -7.59 -0.50
CA PHE A 68 -0.23 -6.77 -0.53
C PHE A 68 -0.60 -6.37 0.90
N ASP A 69 -0.46 -5.08 1.21
CA ASP A 69 -0.63 -4.56 2.56
C ASP A 69 -2.03 -3.98 2.81
N ASP A 70 -2.38 -3.79 4.08
CA ASP A 70 -3.59 -3.15 4.63
C ASP A 70 -4.90 -3.92 4.48
N GLY A 71 -4.99 -4.97 3.65
CA GLY A 71 -6.19 -5.79 3.54
C GLY A 71 -7.38 -5.09 2.86
N TYR A 72 -7.14 -4.26 1.85
CA TYR A 72 -8.20 -3.59 1.10
C TYR A 72 -9.15 -4.56 0.40
N LYS A 73 -10.41 -4.16 0.26
CA LYS A 73 -11.40 -4.90 -0.53
C LYS A 73 -10.90 -5.17 -1.97
N ASP A 74 -10.10 -4.27 -2.50
CA ASP A 74 -9.48 -4.40 -3.82
C ASP A 74 -8.66 -5.68 -3.97
N HIS A 75 -8.02 -6.14 -2.89
CA HIS A 75 -7.22 -7.36 -2.90
C HIS A 75 -8.09 -8.58 -3.20
N TYR A 76 -9.29 -8.62 -2.65
CA TYR A 76 -10.24 -9.68 -2.93
C TYR A 76 -10.90 -9.55 -4.29
N THR A 77 -11.33 -8.32 -4.66
CA THR A 77 -12.15 -8.12 -5.87
C THR A 77 -11.32 -8.01 -7.15
N ASN A 78 -10.08 -7.54 -7.08
CA ASN A 78 -9.26 -7.22 -8.24
C ASN A 78 -7.95 -8.01 -8.27
N VAL A 79 -7.21 -8.05 -7.14
CA VAL A 79 -5.90 -8.68 -7.09
C VAL A 79 -6.02 -10.19 -7.16
N LEU A 80 -6.79 -10.80 -6.27
CA LEU A 80 -6.92 -12.25 -6.19
C LEU A 80 -7.34 -12.91 -7.51
N PRO A 81 -8.35 -12.40 -8.25
CA PRO A 81 -8.66 -12.94 -9.56
C PRO A 81 -7.52 -12.82 -10.56
N ALA A 82 -6.82 -11.68 -10.59
CA ALA A 82 -5.72 -11.44 -11.52
C ALA A 82 -4.52 -12.35 -11.26
N LEU A 83 -4.22 -12.64 -9.98
CA LEU A 83 -3.19 -13.60 -9.58
C LEU A 83 -3.61 -15.03 -9.94
N TYR A 84 -4.86 -15.39 -9.61
CA TYR A 84 -5.39 -16.74 -9.86
C TYR A 84 -5.38 -17.11 -11.35
N GLU A 85 -5.80 -16.19 -12.22
CA GLU A 85 -5.76 -16.35 -13.69
C GLU A 85 -4.36 -16.65 -14.23
N ARG A 86 -3.31 -16.25 -13.50
CA ARG A 86 -1.91 -16.41 -13.90
C ARG A 86 -1.15 -17.49 -13.12
N GLY A 87 -1.81 -18.15 -12.16
CA GLY A 87 -1.14 -19.10 -11.26
C GLY A 87 -0.06 -18.46 -10.39
N ILE A 88 -0.18 -17.15 -10.10
CA ILE A 88 0.79 -16.39 -9.30
C ILE A 88 0.34 -16.39 -7.84
N HIS A 89 1.29 -16.57 -6.93
CA HIS A 89 1.09 -16.45 -5.50
C HIS A 89 1.39 -15.03 -5.01
N GLY A 90 0.61 -14.55 -4.05
CA GLY A 90 0.84 -13.28 -3.34
C GLY A 90 0.71 -13.46 -1.83
N ALA A 91 1.47 -12.68 -1.07
CA ALA A 91 1.37 -12.61 0.38
C ALA A 91 0.51 -11.41 0.78
N PHE A 92 -0.49 -11.63 1.63
CA PHE A 92 -1.41 -10.58 2.06
C PHE A 92 -1.21 -10.28 3.54
N PHE A 93 -1.00 -9.00 3.86
CA PHE A 93 -0.75 -8.49 5.20
C PHE A 93 -1.85 -7.52 5.64
N PRO A 94 -3.03 -8.04 5.99
CA PRO A 94 -4.13 -7.21 6.42
C PRO A 94 -3.89 -6.66 7.84
N SER A 95 -4.33 -5.41 8.08
CA SER A 95 -4.30 -4.85 9.42
C SER A 95 -5.27 -5.56 10.34
N VAL A 96 -4.79 -5.99 11.51
CA VAL A 96 -5.65 -6.61 12.55
C VAL A 96 -6.75 -5.66 12.99
N ASN A 97 -6.45 -4.37 13.19
CA ASN A 97 -7.45 -3.37 13.60
C ASN A 97 -8.55 -3.20 12.55
N ALA A 98 -8.18 -3.21 11.27
CA ALA A 98 -9.17 -3.10 10.19
C ALA A 98 -10.12 -4.31 10.16
N ILE A 99 -9.59 -5.53 10.37
CA ILE A 99 -10.39 -6.76 10.32
C ILE A 99 -11.19 -6.99 11.61
N ALA A 100 -10.53 -6.87 12.77
CA ALA A 100 -11.12 -7.23 14.04
C ALA A 100 -12.07 -6.15 14.59
N HIS A 101 -11.79 -4.88 14.29
CA HIS A 101 -12.53 -3.75 14.84
C HIS A 101 -13.28 -2.93 13.79
N GLY A 102 -13.10 -3.20 12.50
CA GLY A 102 -13.70 -2.42 11.42
C GLY A 102 -13.15 -0.99 11.32
N GLU A 103 -11.96 -0.76 11.86
CA GLU A 103 -11.35 0.56 11.92
C GLU A 103 -10.51 0.84 10.68
N LEU A 104 -10.71 2.01 10.08
CA LEU A 104 -9.86 2.49 9.01
C LEU A 104 -8.57 3.06 9.62
N LEU A 105 -7.41 2.63 9.12
CA LEU A 105 -6.12 3.16 9.55
C LEU A 105 -6.02 4.67 9.28
N ASP A 106 -5.35 5.42 10.14
CA ASP A 106 -5.23 6.88 9.99
C ASP A 106 -4.49 7.27 8.71
N VAL A 107 -3.48 6.53 8.31
CA VAL A 107 -2.82 6.73 7.01
C VAL A 107 -3.80 6.59 5.85
N ASN A 108 -4.75 5.67 5.92
CA ASN A 108 -5.75 5.47 4.88
C ASN A 108 -6.78 6.61 4.87
N LYS A 109 -7.19 7.11 6.05
CA LYS A 109 -8.02 8.32 6.16
C LYS A 109 -7.33 9.51 5.48
N ALA A 110 -6.04 9.73 5.78
CA ALA A 110 -5.24 10.79 5.15
C ALA A 110 -5.17 10.65 3.62
N HIS A 111 -5.00 9.42 3.11
CA HIS A 111 -5.01 9.17 1.66
C HIS A 111 -6.35 9.51 1.02
N PHE A 112 -7.49 9.18 1.66
CA PHE A 112 -8.82 9.50 1.14
C PHE A 112 -9.12 11.00 1.20
N ILE A 113 -8.74 11.68 2.28
CA ILE A 113 -8.87 13.14 2.40
C ILE A 113 -8.12 13.83 1.26
N ARG A 114 -6.84 13.48 1.07
CA ARG A 114 -6.03 14.03 -0.02
C ARG A 114 -6.56 13.70 -1.41
N ALA A 115 -7.19 12.55 -1.59
CA ALA A 115 -7.75 12.17 -2.88
C ALA A 115 -9.12 12.81 -3.15
N ALA A 116 -9.81 13.27 -2.11
CA ALA A 116 -11.08 13.99 -2.23
C ALA A 116 -10.89 15.48 -2.50
N GLU A 117 -9.77 16.06 -2.04
CA GLU A 117 -9.46 17.48 -2.15
C GLU A 117 -8.37 17.72 -3.19
N SER A 118 -8.68 18.52 -4.21
CA SER A 118 -7.75 18.85 -5.29
C SER A 118 -6.76 19.96 -4.92
N ASP A 119 -7.17 20.86 -4.01
CA ASP A 119 -6.31 21.91 -3.47
C ASP A 119 -5.87 21.53 -2.05
N PRO A 120 -4.57 21.37 -1.77
CA PRO A 120 -4.09 21.04 -0.43
C PRO A 120 -4.18 22.22 0.57
N ALA A 121 -4.34 23.46 0.11
CA ALA A 121 -4.29 24.63 0.98
C ALA A 121 -5.34 24.59 2.11
N PRO A 122 -6.62 24.23 1.90
CA PRO A 122 -7.60 24.13 2.99
C PRO A 122 -7.20 23.09 4.04
N ILE A 123 -6.63 21.96 3.62
CA ILE A 123 -6.17 20.89 4.54
C ILE A 123 -5.03 21.43 5.42
N ILE A 124 -4.07 22.13 4.80
CA ILE A 124 -2.92 22.71 5.50
C ILE A 124 -3.37 23.77 6.51
N ASP A 125 -4.30 24.62 6.13
CA ASP A 125 -4.84 25.67 7.01
C ASP A 125 -5.61 25.06 8.20
N GLU A 126 -6.36 23.98 7.98
CA GLU A 126 -7.07 23.28 9.06
C GLU A 126 -6.07 22.61 10.03
N ILE A 127 -5.02 21.95 9.51
CA ILE A 127 -3.95 21.37 10.33
C ILE A 127 -3.23 22.46 11.14
N ARG A 128 -2.92 23.61 10.52
CA ARG A 128 -2.28 24.74 11.20
C ARG A 128 -3.14 25.24 12.34
N THR A 129 -4.43 25.49 12.09
CA THR A 129 -5.39 25.94 13.08
C THR A 129 -5.47 24.96 14.25
N PHE A 130 -5.58 23.66 13.96
CA PHE A 130 -5.61 22.63 14.99
C PHE A 130 -4.34 22.65 15.87
N ILE A 131 -3.16 22.75 15.25
CA ILE A 131 -1.89 22.82 15.99
C ILE A 131 -1.84 24.08 16.87
N GLU A 132 -2.21 25.23 16.33
CA GLU A 132 -2.18 26.51 17.08
C GLU A 132 -3.14 26.51 18.27
N GLU A 133 -4.33 25.93 18.12
CA GLU A 133 -5.34 25.81 19.19
C GLU A 133 -4.95 24.79 20.27
N ASN A 134 -4.05 23.84 19.97
CA ASN A 134 -3.69 22.75 20.88
C ASN A 134 -2.20 22.77 21.32
N GLN A 135 -1.48 23.86 21.11
CA GLN A 135 -0.04 23.99 21.44
C GLN A 135 0.29 23.76 22.94
N GLU A 136 -0.69 23.92 23.83
CA GLU A 136 -0.50 23.68 25.26
C GLU A 136 -0.55 22.18 25.64
N GLN A 137 -0.90 21.31 24.70
CA GLN A 137 -0.94 19.86 24.93
C GLN A 137 0.45 19.25 24.78
N ASP A 138 0.80 18.32 25.69
CA ASP A 138 2.07 17.59 25.65
C ASP A 138 2.26 16.88 24.28
N GLY A 139 3.40 17.15 23.65
CA GLY A 139 3.81 16.50 22.41
C GLY A 139 3.39 17.23 21.13
N ILE A 140 2.61 18.32 21.19
CA ILE A 140 2.30 19.15 20.03
C ILE A 140 3.34 20.26 19.91
N LEU A 141 4.14 20.18 18.82
CA LEU A 141 5.13 21.19 18.48
C LEU A 141 4.50 22.34 17.69
N PRO A 142 5.13 23.52 17.61
CA PRO A 142 4.70 24.59 16.71
C PRO A 142 4.62 24.11 15.26
N PHE A 143 3.66 24.64 14.48
CA PHE A 143 3.44 24.21 13.09
C PHE A 143 4.71 24.19 12.23
N ALA A 144 5.59 25.19 12.40
CA ALA A 144 6.86 25.26 11.69
C ALA A 144 7.80 24.06 11.93
N ALA A 145 7.65 23.36 13.06
CA ALA A 145 8.46 22.18 13.37
C ALA A 145 8.04 20.93 12.58
N TYR A 146 6.81 20.92 12.03
CA TYR A 146 6.30 19.84 11.20
C TYR A 146 6.44 20.12 9.69
N TRP A 147 6.73 21.39 9.34
CA TRP A 147 6.78 21.84 7.96
C TRP A 147 8.22 22.17 7.59
N ASP A 148 8.91 21.22 7.03
CA ASP A 148 10.24 21.45 6.47
C ASP A 148 10.06 21.92 5.02
N GLU A 149 10.51 23.12 4.72
CA GLU A 149 10.57 23.66 3.35
C GLU A 149 11.68 22.95 2.58
N HIS A 150 11.36 21.80 1.97
CA HIS A 150 12.23 21.12 1.01
C HIS A 150 11.72 21.30 -0.41
#